data_850fcd386c88a25aed21352d565c07ca
#
_entry.id   850fcd386c88a25aed21352d565c07ca
#
_cell.length_a   1.000
_cell.length_b   1.000
_cell.length_c   1.000
_cell.angle_alpha   90.00
_cell.angle_beta   90.00
_cell.angle_gamma   90.00
#
_symmetry.space_group_name_H-M   'P 1'
#
loop_
_entity.id
_entity.type
_entity.pdbx_description
1 polymer ?
#
loop_
_entity_poly.entity_id
_entity_poly.type
_entity_poly.pdbx_seq_one_letter_code
_entity_poly.pdbx_strand_id
1 'polypeptide(L)'
;MTNQASLSAAWRDAIERFGEHLRWEQGRSVHTVRAYLGDVTDLADCAQTRGEASLGELTLSTLRAWLAQQERRGLSRSTLARRAASARVLTEWGVQRGLLSADVGARLASPKRSRHLPTVLTTEQAAAVLDAAAEGAESPLGLRDVAIL
;
A
#
# COMPACT_ATOMS: atom_id res chain seq x y z
N MET A 1 -5.95 7.61 -13.86
CA MET A 1 -5.76 8.72 -12.89
C MET A 1 -7.12 9.00 -12.28
N THR A 2 -7.31 8.62 -11.03
CA THR A 2 -8.57 8.84 -10.32
C THR A 2 -8.67 10.32 -9.96
N ASN A 3 -9.72 10.99 -10.42
CA ASN A 3 -9.87 12.43 -10.23
C ASN A 3 -10.52 12.68 -8.85
N GLN A 4 -9.77 13.15 -7.86
CA GLN A 4 -10.31 13.55 -6.55
C GLN A 4 -11.47 14.57 -6.65
N ALA A 5 -11.54 15.33 -7.74
CA ALA A 5 -12.62 16.31 -7.95
C ALA A 5 -14.00 15.67 -8.15
N SER A 6 -14.09 14.37 -8.44
CA SER A 6 -15.36 13.64 -8.63
C SER A 6 -15.90 13.00 -7.35
N LEU A 7 -15.10 12.94 -6.27
CA LEU A 7 -15.53 12.35 -5.00
C LEU A 7 -16.49 13.26 -4.23
N SER A 8 -17.38 12.65 -3.45
CA SER A 8 -18.25 13.36 -2.51
C SER A 8 -17.46 14.18 -1.50
N ALA A 9 -18.06 15.22 -0.92
CA ALA A 9 -17.43 16.01 0.14
C ALA A 9 -17.05 15.14 1.35
N ALA A 10 -17.90 14.15 1.70
CA ALA A 10 -17.67 13.25 2.82
C ALA A 10 -16.43 12.34 2.60
N TRP A 11 -16.26 11.81 1.39
CA TRP A 11 -15.06 11.04 1.06
C TRP A 11 -13.79 11.89 1.06
N ARG A 12 -13.86 13.11 0.52
CA ARG A 12 -12.70 14.03 0.51
C ARG A 12 -12.25 14.38 1.92
N ASP A 13 -13.19 14.73 2.81
CA ASP A 13 -12.91 15.03 4.22
C ASP A 13 -12.26 13.81 4.92
N ALA A 14 -12.83 12.62 4.73
CA ALA A 14 -12.28 11.39 5.32
C ALA A 14 -10.85 11.09 4.82
N ILE A 15 -10.56 11.28 3.54
CA ILE A 15 -9.22 11.07 2.95
C ILE A 15 -8.20 12.07 3.50
N GLU A 16 -8.57 13.34 3.63
CA GLU A 16 -7.72 14.39 4.17
C GLU A 16 -7.34 14.10 5.63
N ARG A 17 -8.34 13.87 6.49
CA ARG A 17 -8.15 13.52 7.91
C ARG A 17 -7.38 12.23 8.11
N PHE A 18 -7.59 11.23 7.26
CA PHE A 18 -6.81 9.99 7.26
C PHE A 18 -5.34 10.25 6.91
N GLY A 19 -5.09 11.14 5.94
CA GLY A 19 -3.74 11.56 5.59
C GLY A 19 -2.99 12.25 6.73
N GLU A 20 -3.68 13.08 7.50
CA GLU A 20 -3.14 13.72 8.71
C GLU A 20 -2.81 12.68 9.79
N HIS A 21 -3.71 11.74 10.04
CA HIS A 21 -3.49 10.64 10.97
C HIS A 21 -2.23 9.81 10.61
N LEU A 22 -2.07 9.45 9.33
CA LEU A 22 -0.89 8.70 8.88
C LEU A 22 0.41 9.47 9.09
N ARG A 23 0.41 10.79 8.88
CA ARG A 23 1.60 11.65 9.02
C ARG A 23 1.96 11.90 10.47
N TRP A 24 0.99 12.37 11.25
CA TRP A 24 1.24 12.96 12.56
C TRP A 24 1.08 11.99 13.72
N GLU A 25 0.11 11.07 13.63
CA GLU A 25 -0.13 10.12 14.71
C GLU A 25 0.65 8.81 14.51
N GLN A 26 0.78 8.33 13.25
CA GLN A 26 1.51 7.09 12.96
C GLN A 26 2.96 7.30 12.50
N GLY A 27 3.39 8.51 12.24
CA GLY A 27 4.76 8.83 11.82
C GLY A 27 5.18 8.12 10.54
N ARG A 28 4.24 7.87 9.60
CA ARG A 28 4.53 7.15 8.36
C ARG A 28 5.38 8.01 7.41
N SER A 29 6.28 7.37 6.68
CA SER A 29 7.07 8.08 5.66
C SER A 29 6.19 8.72 4.60
N VAL A 30 6.67 9.81 3.99
CA VAL A 30 5.95 10.53 2.91
C VAL A 30 5.57 9.59 1.76
N HIS A 31 6.44 8.62 1.44
CA HIS A 31 6.16 7.63 0.40
C HIS A 31 5.02 6.68 0.78
N THR A 32 4.98 6.22 2.03
CA THR A 32 3.90 5.37 2.55
C THR A 32 2.58 6.13 2.57
N VAL A 33 2.57 7.38 3.06
CA VAL A 33 1.37 8.23 3.08
C VAL A 33 0.82 8.42 1.67
N ARG A 34 1.68 8.79 0.71
CA ARG A 34 1.29 8.97 -0.69
C ARG A 34 0.67 7.69 -1.28
N ALA A 35 1.29 6.54 -1.02
CA ALA A 35 0.81 5.25 -1.52
C ALA A 35 -0.56 4.90 -0.92
N TYR A 36 -0.74 5.08 0.39
CA TYR A 36 -2.01 4.79 1.08
C TYR A 36 -3.12 5.74 0.64
N LEU A 37 -2.84 7.03 0.52
CA LEU A 37 -3.83 8.00 0.03
C LEU A 37 -4.26 7.69 -1.41
N GLY A 38 -3.33 7.30 -2.28
CA GLY A 38 -3.68 6.85 -3.63
C GLY A 38 -4.57 5.62 -3.64
N ASP A 39 -4.30 4.63 -2.76
CA ASP A 39 -5.12 3.43 -2.64
C ASP A 39 -6.53 3.75 -2.12
N VAL A 40 -6.62 4.61 -1.10
CA VAL A 40 -7.90 5.00 -0.49
C VAL A 40 -8.73 5.85 -1.44
N THR A 41 -8.10 6.72 -2.23
CA THR A 41 -8.79 7.49 -3.28
C THR A 41 -9.40 6.59 -4.35
N ASP A 42 -8.66 5.57 -4.80
CA ASP A 42 -9.15 4.57 -5.77
C ASP A 42 -10.27 3.69 -5.16
N LEU A 43 -10.19 3.38 -3.86
CA LEU A 43 -11.25 2.68 -3.13
C LEU A 43 -12.51 3.56 -3.01
N ALA A 44 -12.38 4.83 -2.66
CA ALA A 44 -13.50 5.77 -2.53
C ALA A 44 -14.25 5.95 -3.85
N ASP A 45 -13.54 6.02 -4.98
CA ASP A 45 -14.14 6.08 -6.31
C ASP A 45 -14.95 4.81 -6.62
N CYS A 46 -14.38 3.63 -6.29
CA CYS A 46 -15.09 2.36 -6.41
C CYS A 46 -16.34 2.30 -5.51
N ALA A 47 -16.24 2.75 -4.27
CA ALA A 47 -17.34 2.78 -3.30
C ALA A 47 -18.46 3.71 -3.78
N GLN A 48 -18.11 4.93 -4.20
CA GLN A 48 -19.06 5.91 -4.71
C GLN A 48 -19.79 5.41 -5.97
N THR A 49 -19.10 4.74 -6.88
CA THR A 49 -19.72 4.11 -8.06
C THR A 49 -20.74 3.04 -7.68
N ARG A 50 -20.62 2.45 -6.49
CA ARG A 50 -21.54 1.45 -5.92
C ARG A 50 -22.64 2.08 -5.05
N GLY A 51 -22.70 3.41 -4.98
CA GLY A 51 -23.70 4.15 -4.21
C GLY A 51 -23.30 4.45 -2.75
N GLU A 52 -22.07 4.10 -2.33
CA GLU A 52 -21.54 4.38 -0.98
C GLU A 52 -20.89 5.78 -0.99
N ALA A 53 -21.65 6.82 -0.64
CA ALA A 53 -21.25 8.22 -0.76
C ALA A 53 -20.31 8.70 0.36
N SER A 54 -20.06 7.86 1.38
CA SER A 54 -19.22 8.19 2.55
C SER A 54 -18.50 6.96 3.08
N LEU A 55 -17.44 7.18 3.88
CA LEU A 55 -16.74 6.09 4.58
C LEU A 55 -17.69 5.28 5.48
N GLY A 56 -18.71 5.95 6.09
CA GLY A 56 -19.68 5.31 6.98
C GLY A 56 -20.56 4.26 6.30
N GLU A 57 -20.69 4.33 4.97
CA GLU A 57 -21.48 3.39 4.17
C GLU A 57 -20.63 2.24 3.60
N LEU A 58 -19.29 2.28 3.78
CA LEU A 58 -18.37 1.31 3.20
C LEU A 58 -18.65 -0.11 3.71
N THR A 59 -18.79 -1.05 2.78
CA THR A 59 -19.09 -2.45 3.09
C THR A 59 -17.92 -3.38 2.79
N LEU A 60 -17.90 -4.55 3.45
CA LEU A 60 -16.95 -5.62 3.13
C LEU A 60 -17.10 -6.11 1.69
N SER A 61 -18.33 -6.09 1.15
CA SER A 61 -18.60 -6.46 -0.25
C SER A 61 -17.88 -5.53 -1.21
N THR A 62 -17.91 -4.22 -0.95
CA THR A 62 -17.21 -3.22 -1.77
C THR A 62 -15.70 -3.36 -1.68
N LEU A 63 -15.15 -3.61 -0.48
CA LEU A 63 -13.72 -3.88 -0.33
C LEU A 63 -13.26 -5.10 -1.16
N ARG A 64 -14.03 -6.18 -1.11
CA ARG A 64 -13.75 -7.40 -1.91
C ARG A 64 -13.87 -7.15 -3.42
N ALA A 65 -14.93 -6.46 -3.84
CA ALA A 65 -15.15 -6.13 -5.26
C ALA A 65 -14.01 -5.22 -5.80
N TRP A 66 -13.58 -4.24 -5.01
CA TRP A 66 -12.46 -3.37 -5.33
C TRP A 66 -11.16 -4.17 -5.53
N LEU A 67 -10.78 -5.04 -4.59
CA LEU A 67 -9.57 -5.86 -4.73
C LEU A 67 -9.66 -6.82 -5.92
N ALA A 68 -10.82 -7.45 -6.15
CA ALA A 68 -11.03 -8.31 -7.32
C ALA A 68 -10.92 -7.53 -8.63
N GLN A 69 -11.36 -6.28 -8.67
CA GLN A 69 -11.17 -5.42 -9.84
C GLN A 69 -9.69 -5.11 -10.08
N GLN A 70 -8.90 -4.87 -9.03
CA GLN A 70 -7.47 -4.62 -9.14
C GLN A 70 -6.71 -5.87 -9.64
N GLU A 71 -7.11 -7.05 -9.17
CA GLU A 71 -6.56 -8.33 -9.63
C GLU A 71 -6.82 -8.54 -11.12
N ARG A 72 -8.05 -8.29 -11.59
CA ARG A 72 -8.40 -8.35 -13.03
C ARG A 72 -7.64 -7.34 -13.88
N ARG A 73 -7.22 -6.20 -13.30
CA ARG A 73 -6.33 -5.21 -13.95
C ARG A 73 -4.86 -5.67 -14.03
N GLY A 74 -4.53 -6.85 -13.50
CA GLY A 74 -3.19 -7.42 -13.54
C GLY A 74 -2.21 -6.85 -12.51
N LEU A 75 -2.68 -6.22 -11.43
CA LEU A 75 -1.81 -5.70 -10.39
C LEU A 75 -1.06 -6.84 -9.69
N SER A 76 0.20 -6.60 -9.35
CA SER A 76 1.04 -7.57 -8.66
C SER A 76 0.47 -7.96 -7.28
N ARG A 77 0.76 -9.19 -6.82
CA ARG A 77 0.34 -9.65 -5.49
C ARG A 77 0.83 -8.75 -4.36
N SER A 78 2.01 -8.15 -4.48
CA SER A 78 2.55 -7.20 -3.51
C SER A 78 1.72 -5.91 -3.46
N THR A 79 1.30 -5.40 -4.62
CA THR A 79 0.43 -4.22 -4.72
C THR A 79 -0.95 -4.52 -4.12
N LEU A 80 -1.54 -5.68 -4.43
CA LEU A 80 -2.82 -6.10 -3.86
C LEU A 80 -2.74 -6.26 -2.34
N ALA A 81 -1.66 -6.84 -1.82
CA ALA A 81 -1.44 -6.96 -0.37
C ALA A 81 -1.30 -5.59 0.31
N ARG A 82 -0.60 -4.62 -0.31
CA ARG A 82 -0.51 -3.25 0.18
C ARG A 82 -1.88 -2.57 0.17
N ARG A 83 -2.65 -2.69 -0.91
CA ARG A 83 -4.01 -2.15 -1.03
C ARG A 83 -4.95 -2.72 0.03
N ALA A 84 -4.89 -4.01 0.29
CA ALA A 84 -5.65 -4.62 1.39
C ALA A 84 -5.20 -4.11 2.77
N ALA A 85 -3.92 -3.82 2.96
CA ALA A 85 -3.41 -3.23 4.20
C ALA A 85 -3.88 -1.79 4.38
N SER A 86 -3.81 -0.94 3.34
CA SER A 86 -4.29 0.46 3.41
C SER A 86 -5.79 0.52 3.71
N ALA A 87 -6.60 -0.37 3.11
CA ALA A 87 -8.03 -0.45 3.39
C ALA A 87 -8.33 -0.84 4.85
N ARG A 88 -7.57 -1.80 5.44
CA ARG A 88 -7.73 -2.16 6.86
C ARG A 88 -7.36 -1.00 7.79
N VAL A 89 -6.24 -0.34 7.54
CA VAL A 89 -5.83 0.82 8.35
C VAL A 89 -6.87 1.94 8.26
N LEU A 90 -7.47 2.17 7.08
CA LEU A 90 -8.56 3.14 6.91
C LEU A 90 -9.78 2.77 7.74
N THR A 91 -10.23 1.51 7.69
CA THR A 91 -11.46 1.09 8.38
C THR A 91 -11.28 1.03 9.89
N GLU A 92 -10.11 0.58 10.38
CA GLU A 92 -9.74 0.63 11.79
C GLU A 92 -9.74 2.09 12.30
N TRP A 93 -9.10 3.00 11.59
CA TRP A 93 -9.11 4.42 11.89
C TRP A 93 -10.53 5.00 11.84
N GLY A 94 -11.34 4.61 10.84
CA GLY A 94 -12.73 5.04 10.71
C GLY A 94 -13.59 4.66 11.92
N VAL A 95 -13.39 3.46 12.48
CA VAL A 95 -14.06 3.04 13.74
C VAL A 95 -13.57 3.87 14.93
N GLN A 96 -12.24 4.05 15.07
CA GLN A 96 -11.67 4.85 16.16
C GLN A 96 -12.18 6.32 16.15
N ARG A 97 -12.49 6.86 14.97
CA ARG A 97 -13.02 8.23 14.79
C ARG A 97 -14.55 8.31 14.76
N GLY A 98 -15.25 7.19 14.96
CA GLY A 98 -16.71 7.14 14.92
C GLY A 98 -17.32 7.36 13.53
N LEU A 99 -16.52 7.23 12.46
CA LEU A 99 -16.96 7.34 11.08
C LEU A 99 -17.54 6.04 10.53
N LEU A 100 -17.17 4.91 11.13
CA LEU A 100 -17.66 3.56 10.85
C LEU A 100 -18.23 2.96 12.13
N SER A 101 -19.34 2.23 12.02
CA SER A 101 -19.95 1.52 13.16
C SER A 101 -19.21 0.21 13.50
N ALA A 102 -18.49 -0.37 12.54
CA ALA A 102 -17.71 -1.60 12.70
C ALA A 102 -16.55 -1.65 11.73
N ASP A 103 -15.44 -2.33 12.09
CA ASP A 103 -14.29 -2.54 11.24
C ASP A 103 -14.58 -3.62 10.18
N VAL A 104 -15.10 -3.19 9.04
CA VAL A 104 -15.37 -4.07 7.90
C VAL A 104 -14.10 -4.61 7.24
N GLY A 105 -12.97 -3.90 7.39
CA GLY A 105 -11.68 -4.30 6.84
C GLY A 105 -10.99 -5.42 7.61
N ALA A 106 -11.30 -5.61 8.90
CA ALA A 106 -10.74 -6.70 9.71
C ALA A 106 -11.01 -8.08 9.09
N ARG A 107 -12.14 -8.24 8.38
CA ARG A 107 -12.54 -9.47 7.69
C ARG A 107 -12.03 -9.58 6.24
N LEU A 108 -11.24 -8.60 5.78
CA LEU A 108 -10.68 -8.59 4.43
C LEU A 108 -9.47 -9.51 4.36
N ALA A 109 -9.58 -10.61 3.61
CA ALA A 109 -8.44 -11.50 3.40
C ALA A 109 -7.33 -10.79 2.60
N SER A 110 -6.08 -10.96 3.02
CA SER A 110 -4.93 -10.55 2.20
C SER A 110 -4.58 -11.67 1.22
N PRO A 111 -4.25 -11.32 -0.03
CA PRO A 111 -3.57 -12.26 -0.90
C PRO A 111 -2.30 -12.75 -0.19
N LYS A 112 -2.11 -14.08 -0.13
CA LYS A 112 -0.88 -14.64 0.43
C LYS A 112 0.30 -14.11 -0.41
N ARG A 113 1.24 -13.40 0.23
CA ARG A 113 2.50 -13.05 -0.42
C ARG A 113 3.17 -14.35 -0.85
N SER A 114 3.50 -14.46 -2.12
CA SER A 114 4.42 -15.50 -2.57
C SER A 114 5.75 -15.24 -1.83
N ARG A 115 6.09 -16.09 -0.87
CA ARG A 115 7.45 -16.10 -0.30
C ARG A 115 8.36 -16.71 -1.36
N HIS A 116 8.86 -15.86 -2.25
CA HIS A 116 10.04 -16.24 -3.01
C HIS A 116 11.19 -16.23 -2.00
N LEU A 117 11.71 -17.40 -1.69
CA LEU A 117 12.96 -17.47 -0.94
C LEU A 117 14.01 -16.79 -1.81
N PRO A 118 14.79 -15.84 -1.27
CA PRO A 118 15.91 -15.28 -2.01
C PRO A 118 16.79 -16.41 -2.52
N THR A 119 17.29 -16.30 -3.74
CA THR A 119 18.31 -17.22 -4.25
C THR A 119 19.53 -17.06 -3.35
N VAL A 120 19.87 -18.11 -2.62
CA VAL A 120 21.08 -18.13 -1.80
C VAL A 120 22.25 -18.34 -2.73
N LEU A 121 23.18 -17.40 -2.73
CA LEU A 121 24.43 -17.54 -3.49
C LEU A 121 25.27 -18.67 -2.86
N THR A 122 25.95 -19.45 -3.69
CA THR A 122 27.00 -20.34 -3.19
C THR A 122 28.20 -19.52 -2.72
N THR A 123 29.10 -20.12 -1.94
CA THR A 123 30.33 -19.44 -1.48
C THR A 123 31.15 -18.91 -2.64
N GLU A 124 31.25 -19.69 -3.74
CA GLU A 124 31.98 -19.31 -4.94
C GLU A 124 31.28 -18.12 -5.66
N GLN A 125 29.95 -18.13 -5.73
CA GLN A 125 29.19 -17.02 -6.33
C GLN A 125 29.30 -15.74 -5.48
N ALA A 126 29.28 -15.86 -4.15
CA ALA A 126 29.48 -14.73 -3.25
C ALA A 126 30.88 -14.14 -3.40
N ALA A 127 31.93 -15.01 -3.46
CA ALA A 127 33.29 -14.57 -3.71
C ALA A 127 33.43 -13.85 -5.05
N ALA A 128 32.85 -14.39 -6.13
CA ALA A 128 32.89 -13.76 -7.46
C ALA A 128 32.20 -12.39 -7.49
N VAL A 129 31.10 -12.19 -6.72
CA VAL A 129 30.44 -10.88 -6.60
C VAL A 129 31.34 -9.88 -5.87
N LEU A 130 32.00 -10.30 -4.79
CA LEU A 130 32.95 -9.45 -4.05
C LEU A 130 34.18 -9.07 -4.89
N ASP A 131 34.73 -10.01 -5.63
CA ASP A 131 35.87 -9.77 -6.52
C ASP A 131 35.50 -8.80 -7.63
N ALA A 132 34.33 -8.98 -8.28
CA ALA A 132 33.84 -8.08 -9.30
C ALA A 132 33.56 -6.66 -8.76
N ALA A 133 33.06 -6.55 -7.54
CA ALA A 133 32.88 -5.25 -6.89
C ALA A 133 34.23 -4.56 -6.59
N ALA A 134 35.22 -5.34 -6.15
CA ALA A 134 36.57 -4.83 -5.85
C ALA A 134 37.27 -4.31 -7.11
N GLU A 135 37.12 -4.96 -8.28
CA GLU A 135 37.64 -4.48 -9.57
C GLU A 135 37.08 -3.12 -9.98
N GLY A 136 35.84 -2.80 -9.60
CA GLY A 136 35.17 -1.52 -9.83
C GLY A 136 35.47 -0.42 -8.81
N ALA A 137 36.30 -0.68 -7.79
CA ALA A 137 36.52 0.19 -6.64
C ALA A 137 37.30 1.48 -6.91
N GLU A 138 37.73 1.75 -8.15
CA GLU A 138 38.44 2.99 -8.53
C GLU A 138 37.54 4.23 -8.57
N SER A 139 36.21 4.07 -8.57
CA SER A 139 35.24 5.16 -8.56
C SER A 139 34.57 5.31 -7.19
N PRO A 140 34.07 6.53 -6.85
CA PRO A 140 33.29 6.71 -5.60
C PRO A 140 32.07 5.80 -5.50
N LEU A 141 31.44 5.44 -6.62
CA LEU A 141 30.33 4.49 -6.67
C LEU A 141 30.81 3.07 -6.41
N GLY A 142 31.94 2.66 -6.98
CA GLY A 142 32.53 1.34 -6.73
C GLY A 142 32.96 1.17 -5.28
N LEU A 143 33.59 2.17 -4.66
CA LEU A 143 33.90 2.16 -3.22
C LEU A 143 32.66 1.99 -2.35
N ARG A 144 31.56 2.67 -2.70
CA ARG A 144 30.26 2.49 -2.02
C ARG A 144 29.75 1.06 -2.16
N ASP A 145 29.81 0.49 -3.36
CA ASP A 145 29.26 -0.84 -3.64
C ASP A 145 30.04 -1.94 -2.89
N VAL A 146 31.38 -1.81 -2.78
CA VAL A 146 32.21 -2.67 -1.94
C VAL A 146 31.86 -2.55 -0.44
N ALA A 147 31.53 -1.33 0.02
CA ALA A 147 31.18 -1.10 1.42
C ALA A 147 29.77 -1.63 1.81
N ILE A 148 28.91 -1.89 0.83
CA ILE A 148 27.54 -2.40 1.04
C ILE A 148 27.51 -3.94 1.01
N LEU A 149 28.40 -4.59 0.29
CA LEU A 149 28.50 -6.05 0.17
C LEU A 149 29.24 -6.67 1.36
#